data_5bc54fb2c3e380ffc7e1f07d7a438c47
#
_entry.id   5bc54fb2c3e380ffc7e1f07d7a438c47
#
_cell.length_a   1.000
_cell.length_b   1.000
_cell.length_c   1.000
_cell.angle_alpha   90.00
_cell.angle_beta   90.00
_cell.angle_gamma   90.00
#
_symmetry.space_group_name_H-M   'P 1'
#
loop_
_entity.id
_entity.type
_entity.pdbx_description
1 polymer ?
#
loop_
_entity_poly.entity_id
_entity_poly.type
_entity_poly.pdbx_seq_one_letter_code
_entity_poly.pdbx_strand_id
1 'polypeptide(L)'
;MALLLAMTLTLPILFQDEYLIAVNKPSGLLVHKSWVAKDAKEFALQTVRDMVGKHVFPVHRLDRPTSGVLLFTFSGELAQQVQSQWHEAEKIYLAIVRGWLKDTIKVDHPLKGMADYGQDSDTEQDAQTLFTPLAQIEVDAPIDKYPQSRFGLVKAQPFQGRTHQIRRHLKHLSHPIIGDARYGKGKYNRYVGEHFECPRLLLHASSLKITHPVTEQTITIHAPIEGDMAQLFNRFNWPLSW
;
A
#
# COMPACT_ATOMS: atom_id res chain seq x y z
N MET A 1 -14.41 36.51 -16.72
CA MET A 1 -13.68 35.32 -17.18
C MET A 1 -12.86 34.81 -15.99
N ALA A 2 -13.45 33.89 -15.22
CA ALA A 2 -12.80 33.36 -14.03
C ALA A 2 -11.75 32.32 -14.46
N LEU A 3 -10.47 32.62 -14.18
CA LEU A 3 -9.39 31.64 -14.29
C LEU A 3 -9.68 30.53 -13.28
N LEU A 4 -10.12 29.35 -13.74
CA LEU A 4 -10.04 28.14 -12.95
C LEU A 4 -8.54 27.85 -12.77
N LEU A 5 -7.98 28.24 -11.63
CA LEU A 5 -6.71 27.71 -11.18
C LEU A 5 -6.89 26.20 -11.04
N ALA A 6 -6.32 25.44 -11.97
CA ALA A 6 -6.21 24.00 -11.81
C ALA A 6 -5.47 23.76 -10.48
N MET A 7 -6.17 23.22 -9.47
CA MET A 7 -5.53 22.83 -8.22
C MET A 7 -4.50 21.76 -8.57
N THR A 8 -3.22 22.12 -8.49
CA THR A 8 -2.13 21.18 -8.69
C THR A 8 -2.17 20.16 -7.56
N LEU A 9 -2.22 18.88 -7.90
CA LEU A 9 -2.18 17.81 -6.90
C LEU A 9 -0.91 17.96 -6.06
N THR A 10 -1.07 17.95 -4.73
CA THR A 10 0.04 17.94 -3.77
C THR A 10 -0.04 16.69 -2.90
N LEU A 11 1.11 16.13 -2.53
CA LEU A 11 1.20 14.96 -1.66
C LEU A 11 1.78 15.37 -0.31
N PRO A 12 1.21 14.90 0.82
CA PRO A 12 1.78 15.15 2.13
C PRO A 12 3.22 14.62 2.21
N ILE A 13 4.16 15.48 2.59
CA ILE A 13 5.56 15.09 2.79
C ILE A 13 5.68 14.48 4.18
N LEU A 14 6.19 13.25 4.26
CA LEU A 14 6.41 12.49 5.49
C LEU A 14 7.82 12.64 6.03
N PHE A 15 8.78 12.80 5.13
CA PHE A 15 10.19 13.00 5.42
C PHE A 15 10.85 13.72 4.24
N GLN A 16 11.75 14.64 4.53
CA GLN A 16 12.58 15.27 3.51
C GLN A 16 13.89 15.75 4.12
N ASP A 17 14.98 15.50 3.41
CA ASP A 17 16.30 16.10 3.66
C ASP A 17 16.97 16.50 2.33
N GLU A 18 18.30 16.60 2.31
CA GLU A 18 19.07 16.93 1.11
C GLU A 18 19.08 15.79 0.06
N TYR A 19 18.87 14.54 0.48
CA TYR A 19 19.09 13.32 -0.29
C TYR A 19 17.81 12.56 -0.64
N LEU A 20 16.81 12.60 0.25
CA LEU A 20 15.62 11.78 0.21
C LEU A 20 14.35 12.64 0.35
N ILE A 21 13.27 12.17 -0.25
CA ILE A 21 11.92 12.65 0.03
C ILE A 21 10.95 11.47 0.08
N ALA A 22 10.13 11.40 1.11
CA ALA A 22 9.04 10.45 1.23
C ALA A 22 7.70 11.17 1.34
N VAL A 23 6.70 10.64 0.66
CA VAL A 23 5.34 11.21 0.64
C VAL A 23 4.29 10.17 1.02
N ASN A 24 3.15 10.65 1.53
CA ASN A 24 1.96 9.82 1.71
C ASN A 24 1.20 9.71 0.38
N LYS A 25 1.40 8.61 -0.35
CA LYS A 25 0.70 8.39 -1.61
C LYS A 25 -0.78 8.04 -1.35
N PRO A 26 -1.75 8.73 -1.91
CA PRO A 26 -3.15 8.35 -1.81
C PRO A 26 -3.43 7.07 -2.61
N SER A 27 -4.53 6.39 -2.26
CA SER A 27 -5.07 5.31 -3.08
C SER A 27 -5.51 5.85 -4.45
N GLY A 28 -5.36 5.05 -5.49
CA GLY A 28 -5.77 5.41 -6.84
C GLY A 28 -4.72 6.13 -7.67
N LEU A 29 -3.70 6.74 -7.06
CA LEU A 29 -2.60 7.41 -7.76
C LEU A 29 -1.54 6.39 -8.21
N LEU A 30 -1.12 6.47 -9.47
CA LEU A 30 0.01 5.69 -10.00
C LEU A 30 1.34 6.29 -9.56
N VAL A 31 2.37 5.45 -9.39
CA VAL A 31 3.73 5.93 -9.09
C VAL A 31 4.36 6.59 -10.31
N HIS A 32 4.30 5.94 -11.47
CA HIS A 32 4.83 6.43 -12.74
C HIS A 32 3.91 6.04 -13.90
N LYS A 33 4.12 6.66 -15.05
CA LYS A 33 3.36 6.37 -16.26
C LYS A 33 3.51 4.89 -16.63
N SER A 34 2.39 4.21 -16.86
CA SER A 34 2.33 2.81 -17.27
C SER A 34 1.59 2.71 -18.61
N TRP A 35 2.05 1.83 -19.48
CA TRP A 35 1.38 1.56 -20.75
C TRP A 35 -0.05 1.01 -20.57
N VAL A 36 -0.32 0.41 -19.43
CA VAL A 36 -1.63 -0.19 -19.10
C VAL A 36 -2.66 0.86 -18.67
N ALA A 37 -2.22 2.00 -18.15
CA ALA A 37 -3.09 3.08 -17.65
C ALA A 37 -2.90 4.35 -18.50
N LYS A 38 -3.26 4.26 -19.77
CA LYS A 38 -3.14 5.36 -20.74
C LYS A 38 -4.01 6.59 -20.41
N ASP A 39 -5.05 6.38 -19.62
CA ASP A 39 -6.03 7.36 -19.16
C ASP A 39 -5.58 8.16 -17.93
N ALA A 40 -4.54 7.72 -17.24
CA ALA A 40 -4.05 8.42 -16.06
C ALA A 40 -3.28 9.69 -16.46
N LYS A 41 -3.70 10.82 -15.89
CA LYS A 41 -3.10 12.14 -16.14
C LYS A 41 -2.08 12.55 -15.10
N GLU A 42 -2.19 11.98 -13.89
CA GLU A 42 -1.37 12.33 -12.73
C GLU A 42 -0.60 11.11 -12.22
N PHE A 43 0.64 11.34 -11.79
CA PHE A 43 1.55 10.32 -11.29
C PHE A 43 2.33 10.87 -10.10
N ALA A 44 2.51 10.08 -9.06
CA ALA A 44 3.25 10.51 -7.87
C ALA A 44 4.65 11.04 -8.20
N LEU A 45 5.36 10.41 -9.13
CA LEU A 45 6.68 10.83 -9.58
C LEU A 45 6.67 12.27 -10.13
N GLN A 46 5.71 12.60 -11.02
CA GLN A 46 5.61 13.94 -11.58
C GLN A 46 5.14 14.94 -10.54
N THR A 47 4.15 14.58 -9.74
CA THR A 47 3.66 15.43 -8.64
C THR A 47 4.80 15.81 -7.68
N VAL A 48 5.63 14.85 -7.25
CA VAL A 48 6.74 15.14 -6.35
C VAL A 48 7.78 16.03 -7.04
N ARG A 49 8.11 15.80 -8.32
CA ARG A 49 9.00 16.67 -9.08
C ARG A 49 8.53 18.12 -9.15
N ASP A 50 7.24 18.30 -9.39
CA ASP A 50 6.61 19.63 -9.46
C ASP A 50 6.61 20.33 -8.09
N MET A 51 6.37 19.56 -6.99
CA MET A 51 6.40 20.07 -5.63
C MET A 51 7.79 20.57 -5.19
N VAL A 52 8.85 19.84 -5.56
CA VAL A 52 10.21 20.18 -5.09
C VAL A 52 11.06 20.95 -6.12
N GLY A 53 10.58 21.08 -7.35
CA GLY A 53 11.31 21.76 -8.44
C GLY A 53 12.59 21.05 -8.86
N LYS A 54 12.72 19.75 -8.57
CA LYS A 54 13.93 18.94 -8.83
C LYS A 54 13.56 17.57 -9.40
N HIS A 55 14.49 16.94 -10.10
CA HIS A 55 14.34 15.54 -10.46
C HIS A 55 14.36 14.66 -9.23
N VAL A 56 13.42 13.69 -9.17
CA VAL A 56 13.42 12.65 -8.15
C VAL A 56 13.37 11.27 -8.81
N PHE A 57 13.89 10.27 -8.10
CA PHE A 57 14.05 8.90 -8.57
C PHE A 57 13.35 7.95 -7.59
N PRO A 58 12.39 7.13 -8.03
CA PRO A 58 11.68 6.24 -7.14
C PRO A 58 12.58 5.10 -6.67
N VAL A 59 12.60 4.84 -5.39
CA VAL A 59 13.33 3.71 -4.78
C VAL A 59 12.52 2.42 -4.90
N HIS A 60 11.22 2.53 -4.74
CA HIS A 60 10.27 1.42 -4.82
C HIS A 60 8.95 1.86 -5.43
N ARG A 61 8.03 0.94 -5.55
CA ARG A 61 6.68 1.22 -6.04
C ARG A 61 5.62 0.69 -5.08
N LEU A 62 4.46 1.32 -5.12
CA LEU A 62 3.21 0.82 -4.56
C LEU A 62 2.23 0.55 -5.70
N ASP A 63 1.36 -0.43 -5.53
CA ASP A 63 0.25 -0.65 -6.46
C ASP A 63 -0.61 0.62 -6.53
N ARG A 64 -1.26 0.86 -7.68
CA ARG A 64 -2.17 2.01 -7.85
C ARG A 64 -3.16 2.16 -6.69
N PRO A 65 -3.88 1.09 -6.24
CA PRO A 65 -4.86 1.21 -5.17
C PRO A 65 -4.27 1.21 -3.75
N THR A 66 -2.96 0.94 -3.58
CA THR A 66 -2.28 0.96 -2.28
C THR A 66 -1.91 2.39 -1.90
N SER A 67 -2.16 2.80 -0.66
CA SER A 67 -1.74 4.09 -0.11
C SER A 67 -0.54 3.95 0.83
N GLY A 68 0.05 5.07 1.25
CA GLY A 68 1.08 5.13 2.29
C GLY A 68 2.46 5.55 1.80
N VAL A 69 3.49 5.20 2.55
CA VAL A 69 4.87 5.65 2.33
C VAL A 69 5.38 5.31 0.94
N LEU A 70 5.75 6.35 0.20
CA LEU A 70 6.45 6.24 -1.09
C LEU A 70 7.71 7.08 -1.04
N LEU A 71 8.88 6.42 -1.21
CA LEU A 71 10.21 7.01 -1.07
C LEU A 71 10.84 7.30 -2.43
N PHE A 72 11.45 8.47 -2.54
CA PHE A 72 12.27 8.89 -3.67
C PHE A 72 13.62 9.41 -3.16
N THR A 73 14.59 9.44 -4.06
CA THR A 73 15.88 10.11 -3.86
C THR A 73 16.05 11.27 -4.84
N PHE A 74 16.94 12.22 -4.54
CA PHE A 74 17.27 13.34 -5.43
C PHE A 74 18.36 12.99 -6.46
N SER A 75 18.94 11.77 -6.42
CA SER A 75 19.86 11.29 -7.43
C SER A 75 19.62 9.83 -7.80
N GLY A 76 19.93 9.46 -9.05
CA GLY A 76 19.82 8.09 -9.53
C GLY A 76 20.79 7.12 -8.84
N GLU A 77 21.99 7.60 -8.49
CA GLU A 77 23.00 6.82 -7.77
C GLU A 77 22.51 6.43 -6.37
N LEU A 78 21.95 7.39 -5.64
CA LEU A 78 21.34 7.11 -4.33
C LEU A 78 20.14 6.16 -4.44
N ALA A 79 19.35 6.26 -5.51
CA ALA A 79 18.27 5.32 -5.74
C ALA A 79 18.80 3.89 -5.91
N GLN A 80 19.85 3.70 -6.68
CA GLN A 80 20.50 2.39 -6.86
C GLN A 80 21.09 1.86 -5.55
N GLN A 81 21.73 2.74 -4.76
CA GLN A 81 22.30 2.38 -3.47
C GLN A 81 21.19 1.89 -2.49
N VAL A 82 20.10 2.63 -2.34
CA VAL A 82 19.00 2.22 -1.48
C VAL A 82 18.33 0.95 -2.02
N GLN A 83 18.17 0.82 -3.34
CA GLN A 83 17.61 -0.38 -3.95
C GLN A 83 18.47 -1.63 -3.73
N SER A 84 19.79 -1.53 -3.74
CA SER A 84 20.69 -2.66 -3.46
C SER A 84 20.55 -3.21 -2.04
N GLN A 85 20.21 -2.33 -1.09
CA GLN A 85 19.96 -2.68 0.32
C GLN A 85 18.46 -2.87 0.64
N TRP A 86 17.57 -2.88 -0.38
CA TRP A 86 16.12 -2.94 -0.18
C TRP A 86 15.64 -4.20 0.54
N HIS A 87 16.41 -5.26 0.52
CA HIS A 87 16.15 -6.50 1.22
C HIS A 87 16.27 -6.34 2.75
N GLU A 88 17.05 -5.38 3.24
CA GLU A 88 17.21 -5.04 4.66
C GLU A 88 16.10 -4.09 5.16
N ALA A 89 15.40 -3.42 4.23
CA ALA A 89 14.35 -2.50 4.58
C ALA A 89 13.18 -3.21 5.29
N GLU A 90 12.78 -2.68 6.46
CA GLU A 90 11.58 -3.13 7.13
C GLU A 90 10.37 -2.36 6.59
N LYS A 91 9.43 -3.09 6.03
CA LYS A 91 8.22 -2.57 5.39
C LYS A 91 7.00 -3.06 6.15
N ILE A 92 6.22 -2.17 6.72
CA ILE A 92 5.00 -2.51 7.47
C ILE A 92 3.79 -1.97 6.71
N TYR A 93 2.83 -2.85 6.52
CA TYR A 93 1.55 -2.52 5.93
C TYR A 93 0.42 -2.84 6.90
N LEU A 94 -0.64 -2.07 6.83
CA LEU A 94 -1.91 -2.37 7.48
C LEU A 94 -2.92 -2.80 6.41
N ALA A 95 -3.62 -3.89 6.66
CA ALA A 95 -4.65 -4.40 5.77
C ALA A 95 -5.92 -4.76 6.53
N ILE A 96 -7.08 -4.35 6.00
CA ILE A 96 -8.37 -4.86 6.50
C ILE A 96 -8.78 -6.03 5.64
N VAL A 97 -8.99 -7.17 6.28
CA VAL A 97 -9.27 -8.46 5.63
C VAL A 97 -10.67 -8.97 5.95
N ARG A 98 -11.17 -9.84 5.08
CA ARG A 98 -12.37 -10.62 5.35
C ARG A 98 -12.07 -11.72 6.37
N GLY A 99 -12.89 -11.80 7.42
CA GLY A 99 -12.72 -12.76 8.51
C GLY A 99 -11.66 -12.33 9.52
N TRP A 100 -11.34 -13.20 10.44
CA TRP A 100 -10.38 -12.98 11.52
C TRP A 100 -9.17 -13.88 11.36
N LEU A 101 -7.99 -13.28 11.26
CA LEU A 101 -6.76 -14.01 11.47
C LEU A 101 -6.61 -14.27 12.97
N LYS A 102 -6.44 -15.54 13.38
CA LYS A 102 -6.42 -15.90 14.80
C LYS A 102 -5.07 -15.63 15.45
N ASP A 103 -4.00 -16.02 14.76
CA ASP A 103 -2.63 -16.00 15.27
C ASP A 103 -1.68 -15.31 14.30
N THR A 104 -0.52 -14.92 14.80
CA THR A 104 0.58 -14.50 13.94
C THR A 104 1.05 -15.66 13.07
N ILE A 105 1.10 -15.44 11.77
CA ILE A 105 1.49 -16.46 10.81
C ILE A 105 2.52 -15.93 9.82
N LYS A 106 3.59 -16.68 9.60
CA LYS A 106 4.53 -16.47 8.51
C LYS A 106 4.08 -17.31 7.33
N VAL A 107 3.68 -16.65 6.25
CA VAL A 107 3.41 -17.29 4.97
C VAL A 107 4.72 -17.38 4.20
N ASP A 108 5.13 -18.60 3.88
CA ASP A 108 6.22 -18.91 2.97
C ASP A 108 5.62 -19.63 1.77
N HIS A 109 5.25 -18.87 0.76
CA HIS A 109 4.56 -19.38 -0.41
C HIS A 109 5.07 -18.67 -1.67
N PRO A 110 5.83 -19.38 -2.52
CA PRO A 110 6.37 -18.81 -3.74
C PRO A 110 5.28 -18.24 -4.64
N LEU A 111 5.62 -17.18 -5.34
CA LEU A 111 4.68 -16.50 -6.20
C LEU A 111 5.18 -16.49 -7.64
N LYS A 112 4.35 -16.93 -8.58
CA LYS A 112 4.63 -16.78 -10.00
C LYS A 112 4.82 -15.31 -10.34
N GLY A 113 5.83 -15.02 -11.15
CA GLY A 113 6.07 -13.67 -11.65
C GLY A 113 4.85 -13.17 -12.41
N MET A 114 4.48 -11.92 -12.17
CA MET A 114 3.45 -11.24 -12.95
C MET A 114 4.13 -10.09 -13.69
N ALA A 115 4.10 -10.13 -14.99
CA ALA A 115 4.59 -9.02 -15.78
C ALA A 115 3.57 -7.87 -15.72
N ASP A 116 4.08 -6.66 -15.54
CA ASP A 116 3.27 -5.44 -15.66
C ASP A 116 2.70 -5.27 -17.08
N TYR A 117 3.10 -6.11 -18.03
CA TYR A 117 2.88 -5.99 -19.47
C TYR A 117 2.32 -7.24 -20.14
N GLY A 118 1.61 -8.10 -19.40
CA GLY A 118 0.78 -9.15 -20.02
C GLY A 118 1.46 -10.47 -20.33
N GLN A 119 2.71 -10.70 -19.95
CA GLN A 119 3.31 -12.02 -19.96
C GLN A 119 3.57 -12.47 -18.51
N ASP A 120 2.67 -13.29 -17.97
CA ASP A 120 2.92 -13.95 -16.70
C ASP A 120 4.14 -14.86 -16.87
N SER A 121 5.13 -14.73 -16.00
CA SER A 121 6.26 -15.65 -15.95
C SER A 121 5.82 -16.90 -15.19
N ASP A 122 6.03 -18.07 -15.81
CA ASP A 122 5.81 -19.35 -15.13
C ASP A 122 6.83 -19.63 -14.01
N THR A 123 7.87 -18.80 -13.91
CA THR A 123 8.91 -18.93 -12.89
C THR A 123 8.37 -18.49 -11.52
N GLU A 124 8.37 -19.40 -10.59
CA GLU A 124 8.08 -19.09 -9.17
C GLU A 124 9.25 -18.36 -8.54
N GLN A 125 8.92 -17.36 -7.72
CA GLN A 125 9.88 -16.55 -6.99
C GLN A 125 9.56 -16.64 -5.50
N ASP A 126 10.58 -16.80 -4.69
CA ASP A 126 10.44 -16.84 -3.24
C ASP A 126 9.71 -15.59 -2.74
N ALA A 127 8.74 -15.82 -1.88
CA ALA A 127 7.94 -14.78 -1.28
C ALA A 127 7.53 -15.18 0.13
N GLN A 128 7.89 -14.35 1.10
CA GLN A 128 7.58 -14.56 2.51
C GLN A 128 6.93 -13.30 3.09
N THR A 129 5.88 -13.47 3.87
CA THR A 129 5.21 -12.37 4.58
C THR A 129 4.80 -12.81 5.98
N LEU A 130 5.13 -12.02 6.99
CA LEU A 130 4.64 -12.19 8.34
C LEU A 130 3.35 -11.39 8.50
N PHE A 131 2.28 -12.05 8.97
CA PHE A 131 1.00 -11.42 9.30
C PHE A 131 0.74 -11.52 10.79
N THR A 132 0.40 -10.39 11.42
CA THR A 132 0.05 -10.30 12.84
C THR A 132 -1.36 -9.70 12.94
N PRO A 133 -2.33 -10.39 13.58
CA PRO A 133 -3.64 -9.81 13.85
C PRO A 133 -3.51 -8.66 14.86
N LEU A 134 -4.19 -7.53 14.58
CA LEU A 134 -4.16 -6.35 15.43
C LEU A 134 -5.52 -6.07 16.07
N ALA A 135 -6.60 -6.15 15.28
CA ALA A 135 -7.95 -5.91 15.75
C ALA A 135 -8.97 -6.74 14.97
N GLN A 136 -10.14 -6.91 15.53
CA GLN A 136 -11.24 -7.70 14.97
C GLN A 136 -12.57 -7.01 15.25
N ILE A 137 -13.49 -7.13 14.30
CA ILE A 137 -14.87 -6.68 14.48
C ILE A 137 -15.83 -7.65 13.80
N GLU A 138 -16.99 -7.85 14.41
CA GLU A 138 -18.13 -8.50 13.81
C GLU A 138 -19.21 -7.43 13.56
N VAL A 139 -19.71 -7.39 12.35
CA VAL A 139 -20.74 -6.44 11.93
C VAL A 139 -22.03 -7.21 11.69
N ASP A 140 -23.13 -6.71 12.19
CA ASP A 140 -24.46 -7.29 11.99
C ASP A 140 -24.96 -7.00 10.57
N ALA A 141 -24.38 -7.73 9.62
CA ALA A 141 -24.63 -7.58 8.19
C ALA A 141 -24.51 -8.93 7.47
N PRO A 142 -25.59 -9.41 6.84
CA PRO A 142 -25.61 -10.69 6.11
C PRO A 142 -25.04 -10.52 4.68
N ILE A 143 -23.73 -10.23 4.58
CA ILE A 143 -23.06 -9.98 3.28
C ILE A 143 -22.99 -11.25 2.43
N ASP A 144 -22.81 -12.41 3.05
CA ASP A 144 -22.77 -13.71 2.37
C ASP A 144 -23.77 -14.68 3.04
N LYS A 145 -23.40 -15.89 3.34
CA LYS A 145 -24.28 -16.94 3.88
C LYS A 145 -24.54 -16.87 5.39
N TYR A 146 -23.80 -16.04 6.11
CA TYR A 146 -23.93 -15.88 7.55
C TYR A 146 -24.70 -14.59 7.89
N PRO A 147 -25.42 -14.53 9.00
CA PRO A 147 -26.17 -13.35 9.41
C PRO A 147 -25.22 -12.18 9.77
N GLN A 148 -24.00 -12.49 10.16
CA GLN A 148 -23.00 -11.52 10.55
C GLN A 148 -21.76 -11.64 9.68
N SER A 149 -21.02 -10.56 9.55
CA SER A 149 -19.79 -10.48 8.77
C SER A 149 -18.62 -10.04 9.62
N ARG A 150 -17.46 -10.65 9.39
CA ARG A 150 -16.25 -10.47 10.18
C ARG A 150 -15.18 -9.75 9.39
N PHE A 151 -14.57 -8.77 10.03
CA PHE A 151 -13.43 -8.02 9.49
C PHE A 151 -12.28 -8.05 10.49
N GLY A 152 -11.06 -8.24 10.00
CA GLY A 152 -9.84 -8.21 10.79
C GLY A 152 -8.90 -7.13 10.30
N LEU A 153 -8.22 -6.44 11.21
CA LEU A 153 -7.06 -5.62 10.90
C LEU A 153 -5.81 -6.46 11.10
N VAL A 154 -4.95 -6.50 10.10
CA VAL A 154 -3.69 -7.23 10.16
C VAL A 154 -2.51 -6.32 9.79
N LYS A 155 -1.42 -6.47 10.55
CA LYS A 155 -0.11 -5.98 10.18
C LYS A 155 0.53 -6.99 9.25
N ALA A 156 1.02 -6.54 8.10
CA ALA A 156 1.74 -7.36 7.14
C ALA A 156 3.17 -6.83 6.98
N GLN A 157 4.15 -7.72 7.16
CA GLN A 157 5.58 -7.44 6.97
C GLN A 157 6.10 -8.36 5.87
N PRO A 158 6.18 -7.89 4.61
CA PRO A 158 6.75 -8.66 3.51
C PRO A 158 8.28 -8.60 3.55
N PHE A 159 8.94 -9.75 3.43
CA PHE A 159 10.40 -9.82 3.34
C PHE A 159 10.92 -9.54 1.93
N GLN A 160 10.11 -9.84 0.90
CA GLN A 160 10.36 -9.47 -0.49
C GLN A 160 9.28 -8.48 -0.98
N GLY A 161 9.44 -7.98 -2.21
CA GLY A 161 8.50 -7.04 -2.85
C GLY A 161 7.92 -7.59 -4.16
N ARG A 162 7.38 -8.83 -4.17
CA ARG A 162 6.79 -9.40 -5.38
C ARG A 162 5.46 -8.72 -5.73
N THR A 163 5.14 -8.69 -7.00
CA THR A 163 3.89 -8.07 -7.48
C THR A 163 2.68 -8.64 -6.75
N HIS A 164 1.91 -7.75 -6.10
CA HIS A 164 0.74 -8.08 -5.27
C HIS A 164 1.01 -9.07 -4.12
N GLN A 165 2.23 -9.17 -3.60
CA GLN A 165 2.62 -10.21 -2.64
C GLN A 165 1.66 -10.32 -1.46
N ILE A 166 1.43 -9.25 -0.72
CA ILE A 166 0.55 -9.23 0.47
C ILE A 166 -0.87 -9.66 0.10
N ARG A 167 -1.39 -9.15 -1.01
CA ARG A 167 -2.75 -9.42 -1.51
C ARG A 167 -2.93 -10.91 -1.86
N ARG A 168 -1.93 -11.51 -2.53
CA ARG A 168 -1.92 -12.93 -2.93
C ARG A 168 -1.78 -13.84 -1.71
N HIS A 169 -0.91 -13.52 -0.77
CA HIS A 169 -0.72 -14.29 0.47
C HIS A 169 -1.98 -14.26 1.35
N LEU A 170 -2.63 -13.09 1.52
CA LEU A 170 -3.88 -13.02 2.28
C LEU A 170 -5.03 -13.75 1.59
N LYS A 171 -5.07 -13.76 0.26
CA LYS A 171 -6.00 -14.63 -0.48
C LYS A 171 -5.70 -16.12 -0.24
N HIS A 172 -4.42 -16.52 -0.26
CA HIS A 172 -3.97 -17.90 0.02
C HIS A 172 -4.46 -18.35 1.40
N LEU A 173 -4.37 -17.49 2.42
CA LEU A 173 -4.90 -17.75 3.76
C LEU A 173 -6.44 -17.68 3.83
N SER A 174 -7.16 -17.49 2.74
CA SER A 174 -8.62 -17.30 2.71
C SER A 174 -9.11 -16.03 3.44
N HIS A 175 -8.22 -15.07 3.71
CA HIS A 175 -8.47 -13.76 4.28
C HIS A 175 -8.19 -12.64 3.28
N PRO A 176 -8.88 -12.59 2.09
CA PRO A 176 -8.59 -11.58 1.10
C PRO A 176 -8.84 -10.16 1.65
N ILE A 177 -8.04 -9.21 1.16
CA ILE A 177 -8.18 -7.80 1.53
C ILE A 177 -9.51 -7.24 1.03
N ILE A 178 -10.16 -6.45 1.83
CA ILE A 178 -11.38 -5.73 1.46
C ILE A 178 -11.04 -4.65 0.42
N GLY A 179 -11.91 -4.49 -0.58
CA GLY A 179 -11.71 -3.56 -1.68
C GLY A 179 -10.74 -4.07 -2.76
N ASP A 180 -10.20 -5.28 -2.62
CA ASP A 180 -9.37 -5.88 -3.66
C ASP A 180 -10.22 -6.36 -4.84
N ALA A 181 -10.10 -5.66 -6.00
CA ALA A 181 -10.86 -6.00 -7.20
C ALA A 181 -10.41 -7.31 -7.85
N ARG A 182 -9.14 -7.72 -7.66
CA ARG A 182 -8.57 -8.91 -8.32
C ARG A 182 -8.66 -10.16 -7.44
N TYR A 183 -8.36 -10.04 -6.15
CA TYR A 183 -8.25 -11.18 -5.24
C TYR A 183 -9.32 -11.20 -4.15
N GLY A 184 -10.10 -10.13 -4.02
CA GLY A 184 -11.11 -9.94 -2.99
C GLY A 184 -12.44 -10.66 -3.26
N LYS A 185 -13.40 -10.38 -2.43
CA LYS A 185 -14.78 -10.86 -2.55
C LYS A 185 -15.70 -9.69 -2.91
N GLY A 186 -16.24 -9.69 -4.12
CA GLY A 186 -17.05 -8.60 -4.67
C GLY A 186 -18.21 -8.16 -3.77
N LYS A 187 -18.90 -9.10 -3.11
CA LYS A 187 -19.99 -8.80 -2.16
C LYS A 187 -19.48 -7.93 -0.99
N TYR A 188 -18.36 -8.30 -0.37
CA TYR A 188 -17.75 -7.55 0.73
C TYR A 188 -17.25 -6.18 0.28
N ASN A 189 -16.58 -6.13 -0.89
CA ASN A 189 -16.08 -4.88 -1.45
C ASN A 189 -17.21 -3.88 -1.69
N ARG A 190 -18.32 -4.36 -2.28
CA ARG A 190 -19.51 -3.54 -2.53
C ARG A 190 -20.13 -3.06 -1.22
N TYR A 191 -20.34 -3.96 -0.27
CA TYR A 191 -20.94 -3.61 1.02
C TYR A 191 -20.12 -2.52 1.73
N VAL A 192 -18.80 -2.67 1.82
CA VAL A 192 -17.94 -1.69 2.48
C VAL A 192 -17.92 -0.37 1.72
N GLY A 193 -17.91 -0.41 0.38
CA GLY A 193 -18.01 0.79 -0.45
C GLY A 193 -19.30 1.57 -0.26
N GLU A 194 -20.44 0.88 -0.19
CA GLU A 194 -21.76 1.50 -0.11
C GLU A 194 -22.16 1.91 1.33
N HIS A 195 -21.85 1.07 2.33
CA HIS A 195 -22.31 1.30 3.71
C HIS A 195 -21.30 2.03 4.58
N PHE A 196 -20.01 1.90 4.24
CA PHE A 196 -18.92 2.57 4.98
C PHE A 196 -18.20 3.65 4.16
N GLU A 197 -18.67 3.92 2.94
CA GLU A 197 -18.14 4.96 2.06
C GLU A 197 -16.63 4.82 1.78
N CYS A 198 -16.14 3.55 1.72
CA CYS A 198 -14.73 3.25 1.55
C CYS A 198 -14.50 2.28 0.36
N PRO A 199 -14.72 2.74 -0.91
CA PRO A 199 -14.72 1.88 -2.10
C PRO A 199 -13.30 1.65 -2.67
N ARG A 200 -12.31 1.42 -1.82
CA ARG A 200 -10.91 1.24 -2.23
C ARG A 200 -10.29 -0.04 -1.67
N LEU A 201 -9.12 -0.43 -2.20
CA LEU A 201 -8.29 -1.45 -1.58
C LEU A 201 -7.85 -0.97 -0.18
N LEU A 202 -8.21 -1.72 0.86
CA LEU A 202 -7.85 -1.42 2.24
C LEU A 202 -6.47 -1.98 2.58
N LEU A 203 -5.45 -1.52 1.85
CA LEU A 203 -4.03 -1.81 2.05
C LEU A 203 -3.26 -0.48 2.10
N HIS A 204 -2.50 -0.28 3.18
CA HIS A 204 -1.78 0.95 3.46
C HIS A 204 -0.35 0.64 3.91
N ALA A 205 0.65 1.19 3.23
CA ALA A 205 2.06 1.13 3.62
C ALA A 205 2.30 2.09 4.79
N SER A 206 2.15 1.60 6.02
CA SER A 206 2.10 2.44 7.22
C SER A 206 3.48 2.89 7.70
N SER A 207 4.52 2.07 7.50
CA SER A 207 5.88 2.50 7.83
C SER A 207 6.94 1.85 6.95
N LEU A 208 8.03 2.57 6.81
CA LEU A 208 9.24 2.15 6.11
C LEU A 208 10.45 2.50 6.98
N LYS A 209 11.25 1.49 7.34
CA LYS A 209 12.51 1.66 8.06
C LYS A 209 13.65 1.24 7.15
N ILE A 210 14.61 2.14 6.96
CA ILE A 210 15.79 1.95 6.11
C ILE A 210 17.04 2.52 6.76
N THR A 211 18.21 2.09 6.29
CA THR A 211 19.46 2.80 6.53
C THR A 211 19.58 3.95 5.52
N HIS A 212 19.83 5.15 6.03
CA HIS A 212 20.00 6.35 5.20
C HIS A 212 21.30 6.23 4.36
N PRO A 213 21.25 6.41 3.02
CA PRO A 213 22.38 6.08 2.14
C PRO A 213 23.65 6.93 2.36
N VAL A 214 23.52 8.10 2.97
CA VAL A 214 24.67 9.02 3.18
C VAL A 214 25.07 9.09 4.65
N THR A 215 24.10 9.21 5.56
CA THR A 215 24.42 9.35 7.01
C THR A 215 24.59 8.01 7.71
N GLU A 216 24.22 6.90 7.05
CA GLU A 216 24.21 5.53 7.59
C GLU A 216 23.34 5.35 8.84
N GLN A 217 22.57 6.36 9.21
CA GLN A 217 21.63 6.28 10.32
C GLN A 217 20.37 5.54 9.91
N THR A 218 19.80 4.80 10.84
CA THR A 218 18.48 4.20 10.65
C THR A 218 17.41 5.28 10.75
N ILE A 219 16.59 5.41 9.71
CA ILE A 219 15.41 6.27 9.68
C ILE A 219 14.14 5.43 9.58
N THR A 220 13.10 5.85 10.29
CA THR A 220 11.77 5.24 10.21
C THR A 220 10.78 6.31 9.77
N ILE A 221 10.11 6.06 8.67
CA ILE A 221 9.14 6.97 8.05
C ILE A 221 7.75 6.38 8.25
N HIS A 222 6.83 7.15 8.80
CA HIS A 222 5.45 6.74 9.05
C HIS A 222 4.49 7.51 8.16
N ALA A 223 3.51 6.80 7.58
CA ALA A 223 2.38 7.41 6.90
C ALA A 223 1.13 7.27 7.78
N PRO A 224 0.47 8.38 8.14
CA PRO A 224 -0.79 8.33 8.86
C PRO A 224 -1.89 7.73 7.97
N ILE A 225 -2.84 7.05 8.62
CA ILE A 225 -4.07 6.61 7.96
C ILE A 225 -4.96 7.85 7.83
N GLU A 226 -5.39 8.14 6.61
CA GLU A 226 -6.17 9.35 6.30
C GLU A 226 -7.41 9.02 5.46
N GLY A 227 -8.28 10.02 5.28
CA GLY A 227 -9.44 9.98 4.40
C GLY A 227 -10.46 8.90 4.78
N ASP A 228 -10.96 8.21 3.77
CA ASP A 228 -11.97 7.16 3.87
C ASP A 228 -11.54 5.98 4.78
N MET A 229 -10.27 5.60 4.73
CA MET A 229 -9.76 4.53 5.59
C MET A 229 -9.73 4.96 7.07
N ALA A 230 -9.40 6.20 7.38
CA ALA A 230 -9.46 6.73 8.76
C ALA A 230 -10.90 6.78 9.29
N GLN A 231 -11.85 7.17 8.44
CA GLN A 231 -13.27 7.16 8.80
C GLN A 231 -13.75 5.73 9.13
N LEU A 232 -13.32 4.74 8.33
CA LEU A 232 -13.63 3.34 8.59
C LEU A 232 -13.03 2.85 9.92
N PHE A 233 -11.80 3.22 10.24
CA PHE A 233 -11.17 2.91 11.53
C PHE A 233 -11.97 3.49 12.69
N ASN A 234 -12.40 4.74 12.59
CA ASN A 234 -13.24 5.38 13.60
C ASN A 234 -14.59 4.65 13.77
N ARG A 235 -15.24 4.25 12.67
CA ARG A 235 -16.49 3.47 12.71
C ARG A 235 -16.32 2.11 13.40
N PHE A 236 -15.13 1.50 13.28
CA PHE A 236 -14.79 0.23 13.91
C PHE A 236 -14.23 0.39 15.33
N ASN A 237 -14.10 1.61 15.84
CA ASN A 237 -13.43 1.95 17.11
C ASN A 237 -11.99 1.41 17.16
N TRP A 238 -11.30 1.44 16.05
CA TRP A 238 -9.89 1.08 15.97
C TRP A 238 -9.00 2.32 16.06
N PRO A 239 -7.87 2.26 16.80
CA PRO A 239 -6.94 3.38 16.83
C PRO A 239 -6.30 3.61 15.46
N LEU A 240 -5.93 4.86 15.16
CA LEU A 240 -5.27 5.22 13.90
C LEU A 240 -3.75 4.97 13.91
N SER A 241 -3.17 4.67 15.09
CA SER A 241 -1.74 4.36 15.28
C SER A 241 -1.57 2.90 15.74
N TRP A 242 -0.64 2.19 15.12
CA TRP A 242 -0.32 0.79 15.37
C TRP A 242 1.19 0.51 15.27
#